data_2e54b918cd1ea32abc441b19d2bb1c23
#
_entry.id   2e54b918cd1ea32abc441b19d2bb1c23
#
_cell.length_a   1.000
_cell.length_b   1.000
_cell.length_c   1.000
_cell.angle_alpha   90.00
_cell.angle_beta   90.00
_cell.angle_gamma   90.00
#
_symmetry.space_group_name_H-M   'P 1'
#
loop_
_entity.id
_entity.type
_entity.pdbx_description
1 polymer ?
#
loop_
_entity_poly.entity_id
_entity_poly.type
_entity_poly.pdbx_seq_one_letter_code
_entity_poly.pdbx_strand_id
1 'polypeptide(L)'
;MKRRNFIFDIFSFGLISSITPSFKAKNFKINNMVRSISTWKTTEANLKAGLMLDKGIDGLSAAVAGVAVEEENPKNTTVGFGGAPDRSGRVTLDACVMNHRGDCGSVLAVENIVNVARLAKDVMEKTPHVILAGKGAEEFAISQGYEKTELLTEKSKEDWKKWLENEEYKPIINIENHDTIGMLCLDKNNNISGACTTSGLAYKMKGRVGDSPIIGSGLFIDNKIGGAVATG
;
A
#
# COMPACT_ATOMS: atom_id res chain seq x y z
N MET A 1 18.14 -12.26 -37.01
CA MET A 1 18.56 -10.86 -37.23
C MET A 1 19.66 -10.51 -36.23
N LYS A 2 20.83 -10.05 -36.71
CA LYS A 2 21.97 -9.73 -35.84
C LYS A 2 21.72 -8.34 -35.20
N ARG A 3 21.90 -8.21 -33.88
CA ARG A 3 21.70 -6.98 -33.09
C ARG A 3 22.37 -5.70 -33.66
N ARG A 4 23.36 -5.84 -34.55
CA ARG A 4 24.08 -4.72 -35.18
C ARG A 4 23.29 -3.94 -36.24
N ASN A 5 22.25 -4.53 -36.83
CA ASN A 5 21.48 -3.87 -37.89
C ASN A 5 20.34 -3.00 -37.33
N PHE A 6 19.92 -3.24 -36.09
CA PHE A 6 18.86 -2.45 -35.45
C PHE A 6 19.30 -1.02 -35.07
N ILE A 7 20.60 -0.82 -34.82
CA ILE A 7 21.14 0.51 -34.43
C ILE A 7 21.32 1.41 -35.65
N PHE A 8 21.52 0.88 -36.85
CA PHE A 8 21.70 1.69 -38.06
C PHE A 8 20.38 2.22 -38.65
N ASP A 9 19.28 1.51 -38.43
CA ASP A 9 17.96 1.95 -38.91
C ASP A 9 17.36 3.11 -38.10
N ILE A 10 17.84 3.33 -36.87
CA ILE A 10 17.39 4.46 -36.02
C ILE A 10 18.05 5.78 -36.46
N PHE A 11 19.24 5.75 -37.08
CA PHE A 11 19.93 6.98 -37.51
C PHE A 11 19.49 7.54 -38.86
N SER A 12 18.74 6.79 -39.66
CA SER A 12 18.28 7.24 -40.99
C SER A 12 16.93 7.98 -40.98
N PHE A 13 16.25 8.10 -39.84
CA PHE A 13 14.94 8.81 -39.71
C PHE A 13 15.02 10.12 -38.93
N GLY A 14 16.18 10.71 -38.80
CA GLY A 14 16.48 11.86 -37.96
C GLY A 14 16.46 13.22 -38.67
N LEU A 15 15.43 13.55 -39.47
CA LEU A 15 15.17 14.93 -39.90
C LEU A 15 13.67 15.18 -40.10
N ILE A 16 12.90 14.97 -39.01
CA ILE A 16 11.58 15.58 -38.89
C ILE A 16 11.71 16.65 -37.82
N SER A 17 11.63 17.91 -38.27
CA SER A 17 11.67 19.12 -37.46
C SER A 17 10.72 18.96 -36.25
N SER A 18 11.27 19.10 -35.07
CA SER A 18 10.55 19.11 -33.79
C SER A 18 9.62 20.32 -33.72
N ILE A 19 8.42 20.19 -34.24
CA ILE A 19 7.29 21.01 -33.76
C ILE A 19 6.84 20.35 -32.47
N THR A 20 7.55 20.56 -31.39
CA THR A 20 7.03 20.27 -30.04
C THR A 20 5.91 21.32 -29.83
N PRO A 21 4.63 20.90 -29.73
CA PRO A 21 3.64 21.82 -29.22
C PRO A 21 4.06 22.21 -27.82
N SER A 22 4.42 23.45 -27.62
CA SER A 22 4.65 24.03 -26.31
C SER A 22 3.30 23.98 -25.57
N PHE A 23 3.04 22.90 -24.88
CA PHE A 23 1.97 22.85 -23.89
C PHE A 23 2.38 23.84 -22.79
N LYS A 24 1.95 25.08 -22.91
CA LYS A 24 1.88 25.99 -21.76
C LYS A 24 0.95 25.30 -20.76
N ALA A 25 1.53 24.66 -19.78
CA ALA A 25 0.77 24.22 -18.61
C ALA A 25 0.05 25.48 -18.10
N LYS A 26 -1.28 25.53 -18.26
CA LYS A 26 -2.07 26.53 -17.56
C LYS A 26 -1.75 26.34 -16.08
N ASN A 27 -1.17 27.36 -15.47
CA ASN A 27 -1.09 27.43 -14.03
C ASN A 27 -2.54 27.39 -13.50
N PHE A 28 -3.03 26.19 -13.23
CA PHE A 28 -4.21 26.04 -12.39
C PHE A 28 -3.79 26.59 -11.04
N LYS A 29 -4.35 27.72 -10.62
CA LYS A 29 -4.40 28.08 -9.23
C LYS A 29 -5.13 26.94 -8.53
N ILE A 30 -4.36 26.02 -7.97
CA ILE A 30 -4.89 25.01 -7.07
C ILE A 30 -5.31 25.82 -5.83
N ASN A 31 -6.59 26.18 -5.73
CA ASN A 31 -7.14 26.54 -4.43
C ASN A 31 -6.71 25.43 -3.46
N ASN A 32 -6.38 25.79 -2.22
CA ASN A 32 -5.93 24.87 -1.14
C ASN A 32 -6.93 23.73 -0.88
N MET A 33 -7.19 22.95 -1.88
CA MET A 33 -8.22 21.92 -1.91
C MET A 33 -7.59 20.59 -1.51
N VAL A 34 -7.94 20.13 -0.33
CA VAL A 34 -7.54 18.79 0.15
C VAL A 34 -8.21 17.71 -0.67
N ARG A 35 -7.53 16.57 -0.83
CA ARG A 35 -8.04 15.41 -1.57
C ARG A 35 -7.53 14.11 -0.97
N SER A 36 -8.38 13.10 -0.97
CA SER A 36 -8.01 11.72 -0.76
C SER A 36 -8.50 10.86 -1.91
N ILE A 37 -7.72 9.87 -2.28
CA ILE A 37 -8.08 8.86 -3.28
C ILE A 37 -7.56 7.52 -2.79
N SER A 38 -8.35 6.47 -2.96
CA SER A 38 -7.95 5.10 -2.65
C SER A 38 -8.20 4.17 -3.82
N THR A 39 -7.50 3.05 -3.83
CA THR A 39 -7.84 1.91 -4.68
C THR A 39 -9.16 1.31 -4.22
N TRP A 40 -9.89 0.69 -5.13
CA TRP A 40 -11.18 0.02 -4.89
C TRP A 40 -12.27 0.94 -4.33
N LYS A 41 -13.45 0.37 -4.05
CA LYS A 41 -14.60 1.11 -3.54
C LYS A 41 -14.56 1.22 -2.01
N THR A 42 -13.53 1.89 -1.47
CA THR A 42 -13.33 2.08 -0.02
C THR A 42 -13.83 3.47 0.42
N THR A 43 -15.14 3.69 0.30
CA THR A 43 -15.78 4.99 0.53
C THR A 43 -15.57 5.52 1.94
N GLU A 44 -15.73 4.66 2.95
CA GLU A 44 -15.56 5.06 4.37
C GLU A 44 -14.12 5.45 4.71
N ALA A 45 -13.14 4.74 4.14
CA ALA A 45 -11.73 5.08 4.27
C ALA A 45 -11.42 6.47 3.69
N ASN A 46 -11.93 6.76 2.47
CA ASN A 46 -11.79 8.07 1.86
C ASN A 46 -12.50 9.18 2.64
N LEU A 47 -13.71 8.91 3.15
CA LEU A 47 -14.44 9.85 3.99
C LEU A 47 -13.65 10.19 5.26
N LYS A 48 -13.11 9.18 5.93
CA LYS A 48 -12.27 9.36 7.13
C LYS A 48 -11.06 10.23 6.84
N ALA A 49 -10.31 9.92 5.77
CA ALA A 49 -9.13 10.69 5.37
C ALA A 49 -9.51 12.14 5.02
N GLY A 50 -10.57 12.33 4.21
CA GLY A 50 -11.07 13.65 3.83
C GLY A 50 -11.43 14.52 5.02
N LEU A 51 -12.17 13.97 5.99
CA LEU A 51 -12.53 14.68 7.23
C LEU A 51 -11.31 15.11 8.07
N MET A 52 -10.23 14.31 8.06
CA MET A 52 -8.99 14.68 8.74
C MET A 52 -8.25 15.79 8.00
N LEU A 53 -8.17 15.71 6.69
CA LEU A 53 -7.56 16.74 5.85
C LEU A 53 -8.30 18.08 5.97
N ASP A 54 -9.63 18.08 6.02
CA ASP A 54 -10.44 19.28 6.22
C ASP A 54 -10.18 19.97 7.58
N LYS A 55 -9.88 19.17 8.61
CA LYS A 55 -9.45 19.66 9.92
C LYS A 55 -8.00 20.17 9.93
N GLY A 56 -7.27 20.08 8.83
CA GLY A 56 -5.88 20.52 8.70
C GLY A 56 -4.85 19.53 9.20
N ILE A 57 -5.22 18.28 9.38
CA ILE A 57 -4.28 17.19 9.66
C ILE A 57 -3.43 16.94 8.40
N ASP A 58 -2.16 16.60 8.60
CA ASP A 58 -1.23 16.32 7.51
C ASP A 58 -1.65 15.09 6.67
N GLY A 59 -1.20 15.07 5.41
CA GLY A 59 -1.59 14.05 4.45
C GLY A 59 -1.23 12.62 4.86
N LEU A 60 -0.09 12.43 5.54
CA LEU A 60 0.34 11.10 5.99
C LEU A 60 -0.57 10.56 7.10
N SER A 61 -0.81 11.36 8.13
CA SER A 61 -1.70 10.99 9.24
C SER A 61 -3.13 10.74 8.74
N ALA A 62 -3.60 11.52 7.77
CA ALA A 62 -4.91 11.32 7.15
C ALA A 62 -4.97 10.01 6.34
N ALA A 63 -3.94 9.69 5.54
CA ALA A 63 -3.87 8.46 4.78
C ALA A 63 -3.86 7.23 5.70
N VAL A 64 -3.02 7.23 6.74
CA VAL A 64 -2.95 6.15 7.73
C VAL A 64 -4.28 5.95 8.44
N ALA A 65 -4.94 7.03 8.87
CA ALA A 65 -6.26 6.91 9.50
C ALA A 65 -7.35 6.46 8.52
N GLY A 66 -7.21 6.79 7.25
CA GLY A 66 -8.11 6.32 6.20
C GLY A 66 -8.00 4.81 5.99
N VAL A 67 -6.79 4.30 5.76
CA VAL A 67 -6.60 2.85 5.52
C VAL A 67 -6.89 2.02 6.77
N ALA A 68 -6.74 2.58 7.98
CA ALA A 68 -7.08 1.91 9.23
C ALA A 68 -8.55 1.50 9.31
N VAL A 69 -9.46 2.19 8.62
CA VAL A 69 -10.88 1.80 8.53
C VAL A 69 -11.03 0.39 7.93
N GLU A 70 -10.22 0.06 6.92
CA GLU A 70 -10.24 -1.27 6.31
C GLU A 70 -9.43 -2.28 7.13
N GLU A 71 -8.32 -1.85 7.77
CA GLU A 71 -7.55 -2.72 8.66
C GLU A 71 -8.37 -3.23 9.86
N GLU A 72 -9.29 -2.40 10.37
CA GLU A 72 -10.14 -2.69 11.52
C GLU A 72 -11.46 -3.40 11.15
N ASN A 73 -11.76 -3.53 9.86
CA ASN A 73 -13.02 -4.09 9.39
C ASN A 73 -12.99 -5.63 9.34
N PRO A 74 -13.65 -6.35 10.28
CA PRO A 74 -13.61 -7.82 10.33
C PRO A 74 -14.31 -8.50 9.16
N LYS A 75 -15.02 -7.74 8.32
CA LYS A 75 -15.69 -8.25 7.12
C LYS A 75 -14.78 -8.20 5.90
N ASN A 76 -13.69 -7.44 5.98
CA ASN A 76 -12.70 -7.37 4.91
C ASN A 76 -11.75 -8.58 5.04
N THR A 77 -11.73 -9.44 4.02
CA THR A 77 -10.92 -10.66 4.01
C THR A 77 -9.56 -10.48 3.30
N THR A 78 -9.26 -9.26 2.85
CA THR A 78 -8.06 -8.95 2.06
C THR A 78 -7.14 -7.92 2.72
N VAL A 79 -7.64 -7.25 3.78
CA VAL A 79 -6.91 -6.22 4.52
C VAL A 79 -7.15 -6.41 6.03
N GLY A 80 -6.08 -6.40 6.82
CA GLY A 80 -6.16 -6.25 8.28
C GLY A 80 -6.85 -7.39 9.02
N PHE A 81 -7.65 -7.02 10.01
CA PHE A 81 -8.39 -7.92 10.88
C PHE A 81 -9.45 -8.71 10.11
N GLY A 82 -9.33 -10.02 10.10
CA GLY A 82 -10.20 -10.89 9.30
C GLY A 82 -9.62 -11.25 7.92
N GLY A 83 -8.43 -10.78 7.60
CA GLY A 83 -7.73 -11.14 6.40
C GLY A 83 -7.57 -12.66 6.23
N ALA A 84 -7.51 -13.13 4.98
CA ALA A 84 -7.30 -14.54 4.70
C ALA A 84 -5.91 -14.98 5.21
N PRO A 85 -5.81 -16.15 5.89
CA PRO A 85 -4.55 -16.63 6.43
C PRO A 85 -3.63 -17.19 5.33
N ASP A 86 -2.38 -17.43 5.69
CA ASP A 86 -1.48 -18.28 4.93
C ASP A 86 -1.89 -19.76 5.02
N ARG A 87 -1.16 -20.64 4.35
CA ARG A 87 -1.43 -22.10 4.35
C ARG A 87 -1.37 -22.74 5.73
N SER A 88 -0.62 -22.14 6.66
CA SER A 88 -0.52 -22.64 8.04
C SER A 88 -1.61 -22.09 8.97
N GLY A 89 -2.55 -21.32 8.43
CA GLY A 89 -3.67 -20.74 9.19
C GLY A 89 -3.31 -19.45 9.94
N ARG A 90 -2.22 -18.75 9.56
CA ARG A 90 -1.80 -17.51 10.20
C ARG A 90 -2.09 -16.30 9.30
N VAL A 91 -2.71 -15.28 9.85
CA VAL A 91 -2.87 -14.01 9.17
C VAL A 91 -1.60 -13.19 9.39
N THR A 92 -0.98 -12.78 8.28
CA THR A 92 0.18 -11.88 8.28
C THR A 92 -0.15 -10.65 7.47
N LEU A 93 0.19 -9.49 8.00
CA LEU A 93 -0.11 -8.19 7.43
C LEU A 93 1.15 -7.49 6.95
N ASP A 94 1.00 -6.74 5.86
CA ASP A 94 2.07 -5.97 5.22
C ASP A 94 1.58 -4.54 5.02
N ALA A 95 2.44 -3.54 5.25
CA ALA A 95 2.10 -2.15 4.98
C ALA A 95 3.33 -1.30 4.66
N CYS A 96 3.13 -0.23 3.91
CA CYS A 96 4.09 0.86 3.80
C CYS A 96 3.42 2.23 3.84
N VAL A 97 4.22 3.22 4.18
CA VAL A 97 3.87 4.63 4.16
C VAL A 97 4.99 5.45 3.54
N MET A 98 4.63 6.57 2.93
CA MET A 98 5.60 7.53 2.41
C MET A 98 5.05 8.94 2.52
N ASN A 99 5.90 9.89 2.96
CA ASN A 99 5.52 11.29 3.07
C ASN A 99 6.04 12.13 1.90
N HIS A 100 5.64 13.40 1.87
CA HIS A 100 6.01 14.37 0.86
C HIS A 100 7.52 14.70 0.77
N ARG A 101 8.30 14.37 1.80
CA ARG A 101 9.75 14.57 1.83
C ARG A 101 10.55 13.39 1.29
N GLY A 102 9.86 12.27 1.01
CA GLY A 102 10.49 11.02 0.63
C GLY A 102 10.85 10.11 1.80
N ASP A 103 10.54 10.50 3.05
CA ASP A 103 10.69 9.61 4.19
C ASP A 103 9.65 8.49 4.08
N CYS A 104 10.03 7.27 4.38
CA CYS A 104 9.16 6.11 4.26
C CYS A 104 9.41 5.08 5.36
N GLY A 105 8.41 4.24 5.58
CA GLY A 105 8.48 3.12 6.51
C GLY A 105 7.64 1.96 6.03
N SER A 106 8.08 0.75 6.33
CA SER A 106 7.39 -0.48 5.94
C SER A 106 7.42 -1.52 7.04
N VAL A 107 6.39 -2.33 7.08
CA VAL A 107 6.34 -3.54 7.91
C VAL A 107 5.87 -4.72 7.09
N LEU A 108 6.51 -5.87 7.27
CA LEU A 108 6.33 -7.06 6.47
C LEU A 108 6.01 -8.27 7.35
N ALA A 109 5.04 -9.08 6.94
CA ALA A 109 4.68 -10.34 7.58
C ALA A 109 4.44 -10.20 9.09
N VAL A 110 3.73 -9.14 9.50
CA VAL A 110 3.41 -8.86 10.90
C VAL A 110 2.20 -9.68 11.34
N GLU A 111 2.33 -10.39 12.45
CA GLU A 111 1.26 -11.12 13.10
C GLU A 111 0.73 -10.33 14.32
N ASN A 112 -0.52 -10.56 14.70
CA ASN A 112 -1.13 -10.09 15.96
C ASN A 112 -1.26 -8.55 16.13
N ILE A 113 -1.02 -7.76 15.13
CA ILE A 113 -1.17 -6.30 15.16
C ILE A 113 -2.14 -5.88 14.06
N VAL A 114 -3.22 -5.16 14.43
CA VAL A 114 -4.25 -4.74 13.47
C VAL A 114 -3.78 -3.59 12.61
N ASN A 115 -3.33 -2.49 13.22
CA ASN A 115 -3.03 -1.23 12.53
C ASN A 115 -1.58 -1.18 12.02
N VAL A 116 -1.28 -1.96 10.99
CA VAL A 116 0.09 -2.10 10.47
C VAL A 116 0.54 -0.90 9.63
N ALA A 117 -0.36 -0.14 9.00
CA ALA A 117 -0.01 1.12 8.35
C ALA A 117 0.46 2.18 9.38
N ARG A 118 -0.18 2.22 10.56
CA ARG A 118 0.28 3.05 11.67
C ARG A 118 1.63 2.57 12.19
N LEU A 119 1.83 1.26 12.29
CA LEU A 119 3.11 0.69 12.69
C LEU A 119 4.22 1.02 11.69
N ALA A 120 3.96 0.97 10.38
CA ALA A 120 4.90 1.40 9.35
C ALA A 120 5.28 2.89 9.51
N LYS A 121 4.31 3.76 9.86
CA LYS A 121 4.57 5.16 10.19
C LYS A 121 5.46 5.29 11.43
N ASP A 122 5.20 4.50 12.46
CA ASP A 122 6.04 4.51 13.69
C ASP A 122 7.47 4.01 13.41
N VAL A 123 7.67 3.04 12.53
CA VAL A 123 9.00 2.64 12.06
C VAL A 123 9.73 3.82 11.42
N MET A 124 9.07 4.53 10.50
CA MET A 124 9.64 5.70 9.84
C MET A 124 10.01 6.83 10.81
N GLU A 125 9.14 7.11 11.79
CA GLU A 125 9.27 8.30 12.64
C GLU A 125 10.12 8.07 13.90
N LYS A 126 10.20 6.83 14.39
CA LYS A 126 10.77 6.51 15.69
C LYS A 126 12.02 5.63 15.64
N THR A 127 12.43 5.21 14.45
CA THR A 127 13.61 4.36 14.27
C THR A 127 14.51 4.89 13.15
N PRO A 128 15.79 4.53 13.11
CA PRO A 128 16.67 4.83 11.97
C PRO A 128 16.43 3.85 10.79
N HIS A 129 15.46 2.95 10.90
CA HIS A 129 15.21 1.91 9.91
C HIS A 129 14.05 2.28 9.00
N VAL A 130 14.06 1.74 7.78
CA VAL A 130 12.97 1.89 6.83
C VAL A 130 12.01 0.70 6.93
N ILE A 131 12.51 -0.50 7.19
CA ILE A 131 11.72 -1.75 7.13
C ILE A 131 11.98 -2.58 8.39
N LEU A 132 10.89 -3.04 9.01
CA LEU A 132 10.90 -4.10 10.02
C LEU A 132 10.01 -5.26 9.55
N ALA A 133 10.37 -6.50 9.92
CA ALA A 133 9.64 -7.69 9.47
C ALA A 133 9.34 -8.67 10.59
N GLY A 134 8.22 -9.41 10.45
CA GLY A 134 7.83 -10.54 11.27
C GLY A 134 7.87 -10.24 12.75
N LYS A 135 8.49 -11.14 13.51
CA LYS A 135 8.54 -11.06 14.98
C LYS A 135 9.20 -9.77 15.49
N GLY A 136 10.26 -9.27 14.81
CA GLY A 136 10.91 -8.03 15.21
C GLY A 136 9.98 -6.81 15.07
N ALA A 137 9.16 -6.78 14.03
CA ALA A 137 8.15 -5.74 13.87
C ALA A 137 7.04 -5.84 14.92
N GLU A 138 6.62 -7.07 15.31
CA GLU A 138 5.66 -7.29 16.40
C GLU A 138 6.23 -6.84 17.75
N GLU A 139 7.47 -7.18 18.06
CA GLU A 139 8.14 -6.76 19.29
C GLU A 139 8.28 -5.23 19.37
N PHE A 140 8.63 -4.60 18.28
CA PHE A 140 8.63 -3.13 18.18
C PHE A 140 7.24 -2.56 18.41
N ALA A 141 6.19 -3.11 17.79
CA ALA A 141 4.81 -2.66 17.99
C ALA A 141 4.43 -2.72 19.48
N ILE A 142 4.68 -3.83 20.16
CA ILE A 142 4.41 -3.98 21.59
C ILE A 142 5.17 -2.94 22.43
N SER A 143 6.43 -2.67 22.10
CA SER A 143 7.21 -1.63 22.78
C SER A 143 6.64 -0.21 22.57
N GLN A 144 5.88 0.00 21.49
CA GLN A 144 5.16 1.25 21.21
C GLN A 144 3.73 1.28 21.77
N GLY A 145 3.32 0.26 22.53
CA GLY A 145 2.00 0.20 23.17
C GLY A 145 0.88 -0.35 22.31
N TYR A 146 1.20 -1.05 21.22
CA TYR A 146 0.17 -1.77 20.45
C TYR A 146 -0.26 -3.02 21.20
N GLU A 147 -1.54 -3.32 21.13
CA GLU A 147 -2.12 -4.53 21.72
C GLU A 147 -2.04 -5.71 20.75
N LYS A 148 -1.77 -6.89 21.28
CA LYS A 148 -1.86 -8.13 20.52
C LYS A 148 -3.32 -8.52 20.32
N THR A 149 -3.66 -8.79 19.07
CA THR A 149 -5.01 -9.19 18.66
C THR A 149 -4.91 -10.42 17.75
N GLU A 150 -5.70 -11.47 18.02
CA GLU A 150 -5.86 -12.58 17.08
C GLU A 150 -6.56 -12.05 15.81
N LEU A 151 -5.86 -12.14 14.67
CA LEU A 151 -6.33 -11.57 13.41
C LEU A 151 -7.27 -12.50 12.64
N LEU A 152 -7.23 -13.81 12.92
CA LEU A 152 -8.02 -14.80 12.23
C LEU A 152 -9.45 -14.84 12.80
N THR A 153 -10.42 -14.37 12.02
CA THR A 153 -11.84 -14.47 12.37
C THR A 153 -12.37 -15.89 12.13
N GLU A 154 -13.48 -16.25 12.78
CA GLU A 154 -14.14 -17.56 12.54
C GLU A 154 -14.51 -17.74 11.06
N LYS A 155 -14.98 -16.67 10.40
CA LYS A 155 -15.27 -16.69 8.96
C LYS A 155 -14.06 -17.05 8.11
N SER A 156 -12.95 -16.35 8.31
CA SER A 156 -11.71 -16.61 7.55
C SER A 156 -11.13 -17.98 7.85
N LYS A 157 -11.31 -18.47 9.09
CA LYS A 157 -10.90 -19.81 9.49
C LYS A 157 -11.75 -20.91 8.84
N GLU A 158 -13.06 -20.71 8.73
CA GLU A 158 -13.96 -21.64 8.02
C GLU A 158 -13.61 -21.71 6.53
N ASP A 159 -13.37 -20.56 5.90
CA ASP A 159 -13.01 -20.49 4.49
C ASP A 159 -11.63 -21.16 4.23
N TRP A 160 -10.66 -20.95 5.12
CA TRP A 160 -9.37 -21.63 5.08
C TRP A 160 -9.50 -23.15 5.20
N LYS A 161 -10.34 -23.66 6.13
CA LYS A 161 -10.58 -25.11 6.25
C LYS A 161 -11.20 -25.70 4.99
N LYS A 162 -12.18 -25.03 4.40
CA LYS A 162 -12.79 -25.45 3.12
C LYS A 162 -11.77 -25.46 1.99
N TRP A 163 -10.87 -24.48 1.96
CA TRP A 163 -9.80 -24.46 0.99
C TRP A 163 -8.85 -25.66 1.16
N LEU A 164 -8.48 -26.02 2.40
CA LEU A 164 -7.64 -27.20 2.66
C LEU A 164 -8.26 -28.51 2.20
N GLU A 165 -9.60 -28.66 2.29
CA GLU A 165 -10.32 -29.85 1.84
C GLU A 165 -10.31 -30.02 0.30
N ASN A 166 -10.21 -28.92 -0.44
CA ASN A 166 -10.31 -28.89 -1.90
C ASN A 166 -8.94 -28.65 -2.57
N GLU A 167 -7.86 -28.92 -1.89
CA GLU A 167 -6.51 -28.53 -2.28
C GLU A 167 -6.05 -29.19 -3.60
N GLU A 168 -6.35 -28.54 -4.72
CA GLU A 168 -5.55 -28.64 -5.96
C GLU A 168 -4.73 -27.34 -6.10
N TYR A 169 -3.62 -27.25 -5.41
CA TYR A 169 -2.70 -26.15 -5.64
C TYR A 169 -2.08 -26.27 -7.04
N LYS A 170 -2.66 -25.54 -7.96
CA LYS A 170 -2.01 -25.24 -9.26
C LYS A 170 -1.37 -23.87 -9.13
N PRO A 171 -0.02 -23.75 -9.13
CA PRO A 171 0.61 -22.44 -9.13
C PRO A 171 0.24 -21.72 -10.44
N ILE A 172 -0.69 -20.78 -10.35
CA ILE A 172 -0.97 -19.87 -11.45
C ILE A 172 0.03 -18.74 -11.28
N ILE A 173 0.98 -18.66 -12.21
CA ILE A 173 2.01 -17.63 -12.18
C ILE A 173 1.35 -16.30 -12.51
N ASN A 174 1.50 -15.30 -11.61
CA ASN A 174 1.08 -13.91 -11.78
C ASN A 174 -0.44 -13.65 -11.87
N ILE A 175 -1.30 -14.50 -11.35
CA ILE A 175 -2.70 -14.16 -11.13
C ILE A 175 -2.94 -14.12 -9.62
N GLU A 176 -2.85 -12.95 -9.05
CA GLU A 176 -3.11 -12.70 -7.65
C GLU A 176 -4.42 -11.91 -7.52
N ASN A 177 -5.50 -12.60 -7.17
CA ASN A 177 -6.76 -11.96 -6.81
C ASN A 177 -6.69 -11.57 -5.32
N HIS A 178 -6.21 -10.37 -5.04
CA HIS A 178 -6.25 -9.80 -3.70
C HIS A 178 -6.54 -8.31 -3.77
N ASP A 179 -7.44 -7.87 -2.92
CA ASP A 179 -7.74 -6.45 -2.78
C ASP A 179 -6.86 -5.89 -1.67
N THR A 180 -5.97 -5.01 -2.03
CA THR A 180 -5.13 -4.22 -1.12
C THR A 180 -5.70 -2.82 -1.08
N ILE A 181 -5.71 -2.14 0.07
CA ILE A 181 -6.00 -0.71 0.06
C ILE A 181 -4.71 0.10 -0.05
N GLY A 182 -4.63 0.93 -1.10
CA GLY A 182 -3.68 2.01 -1.22
C GLY A 182 -4.40 3.34 -1.18
N MET A 183 -3.83 4.34 -0.52
CA MET A 183 -4.41 5.67 -0.37
C MET A 183 -3.37 6.75 -0.58
N LEU A 184 -3.74 7.78 -1.34
CA LEU A 184 -2.99 9.03 -1.48
C LEU A 184 -3.82 10.19 -0.90
N CYS A 185 -3.15 11.08 -0.19
CA CYS A 185 -3.73 12.28 0.39
C CYS A 185 -2.94 13.52 -0.03
N LEU A 186 -3.65 14.56 -0.46
CA LEU A 186 -3.13 15.90 -0.70
C LEU A 186 -3.63 16.82 0.42
N ASP A 187 -2.72 17.38 1.19
CA ASP A 187 -3.05 18.28 2.29
C ASP A 187 -3.19 19.77 1.86
N LYS A 188 -3.56 20.63 2.80
CA LYS A 188 -3.74 22.07 2.57
C LYS A 188 -2.45 22.79 2.12
N ASN A 189 -1.29 22.20 2.37
CA ASN A 189 0.01 22.71 1.97
C ASN A 189 0.46 22.18 0.60
N ASN A 190 -0.43 21.48 -0.11
CA ASN A 190 -0.13 20.78 -1.36
C ASN A 190 0.94 19.68 -1.22
N ASN A 191 1.07 19.09 -0.04
CA ASN A 191 1.94 17.95 0.19
C ASN A 191 1.18 16.65 -0.08
N ILE A 192 1.79 15.75 -0.86
CA ILE A 192 1.27 14.42 -1.13
C ILE A 192 1.90 13.44 -0.17
N SER A 193 1.09 12.60 0.44
CA SER A 193 1.52 11.49 1.29
C SER A 193 0.62 10.29 1.04
N GLY A 194 1.05 9.09 1.41
CA GLY A 194 0.23 7.90 1.18
C GLY A 194 0.56 6.74 2.10
N ALA A 195 -0.34 5.75 2.05
CA ALA A 195 -0.24 4.48 2.75
C ALA A 195 -0.76 3.35 1.87
N CYS A 196 -0.17 2.17 2.01
CA CYS A 196 -0.63 0.94 1.37
C CYS A 196 -0.61 -0.18 2.39
N THR A 197 -1.68 -0.98 2.48
CA THR A 197 -1.80 -2.06 3.49
C THR A 197 -2.64 -3.22 2.96
N THR A 198 -2.30 -4.44 3.39
CA THR A 198 -2.89 -5.69 2.91
C THR A 198 -2.69 -6.84 3.90
N SER A 199 -3.53 -7.87 3.80
CA SER A 199 -3.21 -9.22 4.31
C SER A 199 -2.53 -10.12 3.27
N GLY A 200 -2.30 -9.60 2.06
CA GLY A 200 -1.68 -10.32 0.95
C GLY A 200 -2.60 -11.36 0.32
N LEU A 201 -2.01 -12.23 -0.49
CA LEU A 201 -2.71 -13.30 -1.19
C LEU A 201 -3.32 -14.31 -0.19
N ALA A 202 -4.58 -14.68 -0.40
CA ALA A 202 -5.24 -15.71 0.38
C ALA A 202 -4.50 -17.05 0.24
N TYR A 203 -4.30 -17.72 1.38
CA TYR A 203 -3.63 -19.03 1.48
C TYR A 203 -2.22 -19.04 0.89
N LYS A 204 -1.56 -17.89 0.95
CA LYS A 204 -0.16 -17.71 0.51
C LYS A 204 0.80 -18.68 1.20
N MET A 205 1.93 -18.92 0.59
CA MET A 205 3.03 -19.60 1.29
C MET A 205 3.47 -18.77 2.50
N LYS A 206 3.83 -19.45 3.60
CA LYS A 206 4.39 -18.78 4.76
C LYS A 206 5.61 -17.95 4.38
N GLY A 207 5.59 -16.67 4.76
CA GLY A 207 6.66 -15.72 4.46
C GLY A 207 6.55 -15.04 3.08
N ARG A 208 5.52 -15.34 2.27
CA ARG A 208 5.25 -14.59 1.04
C ARG A 208 4.86 -13.16 1.38
N VAL A 209 5.55 -12.22 0.78
CA VAL A 209 5.24 -10.79 0.78
C VAL A 209 4.99 -10.36 -0.66
N GLY A 210 3.98 -9.53 -0.90
CA GLY A 210 3.66 -8.96 -2.21
C GLY A 210 4.32 -7.61 -2.43
N ASP A 211 3.72 -6.83 -3.32
CA ASP A 211 4.15 -5.48 -3.70
C ASP A 211 3.81 -4.41 -2.65
N SER A 212 2.72 -4.61 -1.90
CA SER A 212 2.09 -3.59 -1.05
C SER A 212 3.02 -2.91 -0.04
N PRO A 213 3.97 -3.60 0.65
CA PRO A 213 4.87 -2.95 1.60
C PRO A 213 6.14 -2.38 0.95
N ILE A 214 6.28 -2.48 -0.37
CA ILE A 214 7.50 -2.14 -1.09
C ILE A 214 7.36 -0.76 -1.73
N ILE A 215 8.16 0.19 -1.25
CA ILE A 215 8.25 1.53 -1.86
C ILE A 215 8.82 1.41 -3.28
N GLY A 216 8.15 2.05 -4.22
CA GLY A 216 8.43 1.94 -5.66
C GLY A 216 7.66 0.82 -6.35
N SER A 217 6.91 -0.01 -5.59
CA SER A 217 6.02 -1.05 -6.11
C SER A 217 4.57 -0.77 -5.71
N GLY A 218 4.19 -0.99 -4.46
CA GLY A 218 2.83 -0.70 -3.97
C GLY A 218 2.54 0.78 -3.76
N LEU A 219 3.55 1.57 -3.42
CA LEU A 219 3.42 3.02 -3.15
C LEU A 219 4.69 3.75 -3.57
N PHE A 220 4.53 4.91 -4.22
CA PHE A 220 5.63 5.85 -4.46
C PHE A 220 5.14 7.29 -4.44
N ILE A 221 5.91 8.20 -3.85
CA ILE A 221 5.62 9.63 -3.79
C ILE A 221 6.85 10.45 -4.16
N ASP A 222 6.66 11.36 -5.10
CA ASP A 222 7.54 12.49 -5.36
C ASP A 222 6.69 13.77 -5.34
N ASN A 223 6.86 14.60 -4.30
CA ASN A 223 6.01 15.79 -4.11
C ASN A 223 6.11 16.82 -5.23
N LYS A 224 7.12 16.74 -6.08
CA LYS A 224 7.29 17.63 -7.25
C LYS A 224 6.55 17.11 -8.49
N ILE A 225 6.28 15.81 -8.54
CA ILE A 225 5.71 15.13 -9.70
C ILE A 225 4.31 14.63 -9.40
N GLY A 226 4.16 13.87 -8.29
CA GLY A 226 2.89 13.25 -7.90
C GLY A 226 3.09 12.04 -7.02
N GLY A 227 2.01 11.31 -6.79
CA GLY A 227 2.02 10.04 -6.08
C GLY A 227 1.36 8.95 -6.90
N ALA A 228 1.81 7.71 -6.71
CA ALA A 228 1.21 6.52 -7.28
C ALA A 228 1.02 5.46 -6.21
N VAL A 229 -0.09 4.76 -6.26
CA VAL A 229 -0.38 3.57 -5.49
C VAL A 229 -0.97 2.54 -6.43
N ALA A 230 -0.47 1.31 -6.37
CA ALA A 230 -0.89 0.21 -7.22
C ALA A 230 -1.24 -1.01 -6.36
N THR A 231 -2.34 -1.65 -6.70
CA THR A 231 -2.85 -2.85 -6.02
C THR A 231 -3.56 -3.74 -7.04
N GLY A 232 -3.45 -5.05 -6.93
CA GLY A 232 -4.12 -5.92 -7.89
C GLY A 232 -3.88 -7.38 -7.67
#